data_104cd966877be49faffdaca9ee59e34b
#
_entry.id   104cd966877be49faffdaca9ee59e34b
#
_cell.length_a   1.000
_cell.length_b   1.000
_cell.length_c   1.000
_cell.angle_alpha   90.00
_cell.angle_beta   90.00
_cell.angle_gamma   90.00
#
_symmetry.space_group_name_H-M   'P 1'
#
loop_
_entity.id
_entity.type
_entity.pdbx_description
1 polymer ?
#
loop_
_entity_poly.entity_id
_entity_poly.type
_entity_poly.pdbx_seq_one_letter_code
_entity_poly.pdbx_strand_id
1 'polypeptide(L)'
;MSNSVKIYGVPMSQACRSLIWLLLNKKIKFELILTMPGSKQENGTRHPSYLEKFPNATIPALEDSDTGFLLSESHAIMCYLCNKHEWYDFYPKEIEARAKVDDFLHYHHRKVKEASLAYFAPKVRTDLNLPENLIEISRKSFNDSLNALETNWLNKNKFITGD
;
A
#
# COMPACT_ATOMS: atom_id res chain seq x y z
N MET A 1 4.16 22.93 -15.11
CA MET A 1 4.20 21.47 -15.35
C MET A 1 3.02 20.90 -14.59
N SER A 2 2.05 20.26 -15.26
CA SER A 2 0.93 19.61 -14.60
C SER A 2 1.45 18.47 -13.72
N ASN A 3 0.82 18.25 -12.56
CA ASN A 3 1.05 17.05 -11.78
C ASN A 3 0.57 15.87 -12.62
N SER A 4 1.46 14.98 -13.00
CA SER A 4 1.11 13.83 -13.85
C SER A 4 0.38 12.72 -13.11
N VAL A 5 0.30 12.80 -11.77
CA VAL A 5 -0.26 11.73 -10.92
C VAL A 5 -1.12 12.33 -9.81
N LYS A 6 -2.35 11.81 -9.65
CA LYS A 6 -3.21 12.08 -8.50
C LYS A 6 -3.29 10.83 -7.63
N ILE A 7 -3.12 11.01 -6.34
CA ILE A 7 -3.22 9.95 -5.34
C ILE A 7 -4.42 10.23 -4.43
N TYR A 8 -5.35 9.30 -4.41
CA TYR A 8 -6.51 9.33 -3.53
C TYR A 8 -6.18 8.55 -2.25
N GLY A 9 -6.24 9.22 -1.11
CA GLY A 9 -5.93 8.57 0.16
C GLY A 9 -5.68 9.52 1.31
N VAL A 10 -5.25 8.97 2.45
CA VAL A 10 -4.86 9.73 3.65
C VAL A 10 -3.48 9.31 4.14
N PRO A 11 -2.63 10.25 4.63
CA PRO A 11 -1.30 9.92 5.13
C PRO A 11 -1.29 8.98 6.35
N MET A 12 -2.42 8.87 7.07
CA MET A 12 -2.55 7.91 8.17
C MET A 12 -2.56 6.45 7.70
N SER A 13 -2.97 6.19 6.47
CA SER A 13 -2.95 4.83 5.91
C SER A 13 -1.52 4.36 5.65
N GLN A 14 -1.16 3.20 6.17
CA GLN A 14 0.12 2.54 5.92
C GLN A 14 0.40 2.42 4.42
N ALA A 15 -0.57 1.93 3.66
CA ALA A 15 -0.47 1.72 2.22
C ALA A 15 -0.32 3.03 1.43
N CYS A 16 -0.96 4.13 1.89
CA CYS A 16 -0.79 5.45 1.29
C CYS A 16 0.61 6.02 1.58
N ARG A 17 1.12 5.83 2.81
CA ARG A 17 2.45 6.33 3.18
C ARG A 17 3.56 5.73 2.34
N SER A 18 3.54 4.43 2.08
CA SER A 18 4.56 3.78 1.25
C SER A 18 4.60 4.36 -0.16
N LEU A 19 3.43 4.62 -0.75
CA LEU A 19 3.33 5.24 -2.06
C LEU A 19 3.79 6.72 -2.06
N ILE A 20 3.34 7.50 -1.07
CA ILE A 20 3.76 8.89 -0.89
C ILE A 20 5.28 8.96 -0.70
N TRP A 21 5.85 8.06 0.12
CA TRP A 21 7.29 7.98 0.33
C TRP A 21 8.04 7.69 -0.97
N LEU A 22 7.58 6.75 -1.78
CA LEU A 22 8.18 6.44 -3.08
C LEU A 22 8.20 7.67 -4.00
N LEU A 23 7.07 8.37 -4.13
CA LEU A 23 6.96 9.57 -4.97
C LEU A 23 7.86 10.71 -4.49
N LEU A 24 7.94 10.93 -3.18
CA LEU A 24 8.83 11.93 -2.58
C LEU A 24 10.31 11.56 -2.79
N ASN A 25 10.68 10.31 -2.59
CA ASN A 25 12.04 9.83 -2.81
C ASN A 25 12.47 10.03 -4.27
N LYS A 26 11.60 9.74 -5.20
CA LYS A 26 11.83 9.91 -6.64
C LYS A 26 11.58 11.36 -7.13
N LYS A 27 11.27 12.29 -6.21
CA LYS A 27 11.03 13.71 -6.51
C LYS A 27 9.94 13.95 -7.57
N ILE A 28 8.95 13.06 -7.62
CA ILE A 28 7.80 13.18 -8.51
C ILE A 28 6.77 14.11 -7.85
N LYS A 29 6.31 15.11 -8.60
CA LYS A 29 5.18 15.95 -8.19
C LYS A 29 3.89 15.16 -8.35
N PHE A 30 3.07 15.19 -7.32
CA PHE A 30 1.75 14.55 -7.33
C PHE A 30 0.73 15.43 -6.59
N GLU A 31 -0.53 15.21 -6.87
CA GLU A 31 -1.64 15.78 -6.14
C GLU A 31 -2.17 14.73 -5.15
N LEU A 32 -2.24 15.06 -3.87
CA LEU A 32 -2.88 14.21 -2.86
C LEU A 32 -4.33 14.66 -2.65
N ILE A 33 -5.27 13.83 -3.09
CA ILE A 33 -6.70 14.02 -2.89
C ILE A 33 -7.09 13.29 -1.60
N LEU A 34 -7.34 14.07 -0.54
CA LEU A 34 -7.71 13.52 0.75
C LEU A 34 -9.02 12.74 0.64
N THR A 35 -8.93 11.43 0.83
CA THR A 35 -10.05 10.50 0.64
C THR A 35 -10.22 9.61 1.86
N MET A 36 -11.39 9.72 2.51
CA MET A 36 -11.69 9.03 3.76
C MET A 36 -12.20 7.61 3.52
N PRO A 37 -11.49 6.57 4.02
CA PRO A 37 -11.92 5.19 3.84
C PRO A 37 -13.23 4.90 4.56
N GLY A 38 -14.17 4.27 3.83
CA GLY A 38 -15.48 3.88 4.35
C GLY A 38 -16.53 5.00 4.43
N SER A 39 -16.15 6.27 4.24
CA SER A 39 -17.07 7.41 4.26
C SER A 39 -17.95 7.46 3.01
N LYS A 40 -19.21 7.87 3.19
CA LYS A 40 -20.17 8.17 2.12
C LYS A 40 -20.20 9.65 1.73
N GLN A 41 -19.46 10.50 2.45
CA GLN A 41 -19.34 11.92 2.13
C GLN A 41 -18.61 12.13 0.79
N GLU A 42 -18.64 13.33 0.25
CA GLU A 42 -18.03 13.68 -1.05
C GLU A 42 -16.56 13.25 -1.18
N ASN A 43 -15.81 13.36 -0.10
CA ASN A 43 -14.41 12.93 -0.03
C ASN A 43 -14.22 11.47 0.44
N GLY A 44 -15.25 10.64 0.34
CA GLY A 44 -15.23 9.28 0.87
C GLY A 44 -15.13 8.20 -0.19
N THR A 45 -14.53 7.05 0.16
CA THR A 45 -14.41 5.90 -0.75
C THR A 45 -15.74 5.23 -1.09
N ARG A 46 -16.82 5.55 -0.35
CA ARG A 46 -18.19 5.04 -0.61
C ARG A 46 -19.06 6.07 -1.31
N HIS A 47 -18.53 7.23 -1.66
CA HIS A 47 -19.26 8.22 -2.46
C HIS A 47 -19.39 7.74 -3.91
N PRO A 48 -20.53 7.97 -4.59
CA PRO A 48 -20.74 7.51 -5.97
C PRO A 48 -19.64 7.92 -6.95
N SER A 49 -19.18 9.17 -6.90
CA SER A 49 -18.12 9.66 -7.79
C SER A 49 -16.76 8.97 -7.60
N TYR A 50 -16.48 8.49 -6.39
CA TYR A 50 -15.28 7.68 -6.15
C TYR A 50 -15.47 6.25 -6.67
N LEU A 51 -16.64 5.65 -6.41
CA LEU A 51 -16.96 4.29 -6.83
C LEU A 51 -16.99 4.13 -8.35
N GLU A 52 -17.37 5.17 -9.07
CA GLU A 52 -17.33 5.22 -10.53
C GLU A 52 -15.90 5.02 -11.07
N LYS A 53 -14.91 5.61 -10.40
CA LYS A 53 -13.48 5.48 -10.75
C LYS A 53 -12.83 4.24 -10.15
N PHE A 54 -13.16 3.94 -8.89
CA PHE A 54 -12.49 2.92 -8.06
C PHE A 54 -13.53 2.05 -7.34
N PRO A 55 -14.11 1.06 -8.03
CA PRO A 55 -15.21 0.25 -7.49
C PRO A 55 -14.85 -0.57 -6.25
N ASN A 56 -13.56 -0.82 -6.02
CA ASN A 56 -13.08 -1.52 -4.82
C ASN A 56 -13.25 -0.71 -3.52
N ALA A 57 -13.55 0.60 -3.60
CA ALA A 57 -13.75 1.48 -2.45
C ALA A 57 -12.58 1.49 -1.44
N THR A 58 -11.36 1.30 -1.90
CA THR A 58 -10.14 1.24 -1.08
C THR A 58 -9.20 2.40 -1.36
N ILE A 59 -8.28 2.67 -0.43
CA ILE A 59 -7.16 3.59 -0.59
C ILE A 59 -5.83 2.86 -0.33
N PRO A 60 -4.72 3.29 -0.99
CA PRO A 60 -4.64 4.33 -2.01
C PRO A 60 -5.26 3.91 -3.35
N ALA A 61 -5.63 4.91 -4.13
CA ALA A 61 -5.90 4.74 -5.55
C ALA A 61 -5.14 5.82 -6.34
N LEU A 62 -4.84 5.53 -7.61
CA LEU A 62 -4.08 6.38 -8.51
C LEU A 62 -4.91 6.74 -9.73
N GLU A 63 -4.84 8.00 -10.13
CA GLU A 63 -5.23 8.48 -11.46
C GLU A 63 -3.99 9.05 -12.14
N ASP A 64 -3.57 8.44 -13.22
CA ASP A 64 -2.48 8.93 -14.05
C ASP A 64 -3.04 9.96 -15.05
N SER A 65 -2.76 11.22 -14.82
CA SER A 65 -3.33 12.32 -15.60
C SER A 65 -2.83 12.37 -17.04
N ASP A 66 -1.68 11.75 -17.34
CA ASP A 66 -1.12 11.74 -18.70
C ASP A 66 -1.90 10.77 -19.62
N THR A 67 -2.43 9.70 -19.04
CA THR A 67 -3.07 8.60 -19.79
C THR A 67 -4.53 8.38 -19.43
N GLY A 68 -5.01 8.97 -18.32
CA GLY A 68 -6.33 8.67 -17.76
C GLY A 68 -6.42 7.29 -17.08
N PHE A 69 -5.26 6.60 -16.90
CA PHE A 69 -5.23 5.27 -16.31
C PHE A 69 -5.58 5.33 -14.82
N LEU A 70 -6.49 4.46 -14.40
CA LEU A 70 -6.94 4.32 -13.01
C LEU A 70 -6.46 3.00 -12.43
N LEU A 71 -5.91 3.05 -11.22
CA LEU A 71 -5.38 1.85 -10.56
C LEU A 71 -5.61 1.90 -9.05
N SER A 72 -6.01 0.78 -8.48
CA SER A 72 -6.07 0.56 -7.02
C SER A 72 -4.96 -0.40 -6.59
N GLU A 73 -4.83 -0.63 -5.27
CA GLU A 73 -3.83 -1.45 -4.61
C GLU A 73 -2.41 -0.84 -4.60
N SER A 74 -1.92 -0.53 -3.41
CA SER A 74 -0.63 0.17 -3.23
C SER A 74 0.55 -0.52 -3.91
N HIS A 75 0.64 -1.84 -3.83
CA HIS A 75 1.72 -2.60 -4.45
C HIS A 75 1.64 -2.54 -5.98
N ALA A 76 0.44 -2.69 -6.55
CA ALA A 76 0.24 -2.57 -7.99
C ALA A 76 0.59 -1.16 -8.48
N ILE A 77 0.18 -0.12 -7.73
CA ILE A 77 0.49 1.27 -8.04
C ILE A 77 2.01 1.52 -8.00
N MET A 78 2.71 1.01 -6.98
CA MET A 78 4.17 1.16 -6.89
C MET A 78 4.88 0.46 -8.06
N CYS A 79 4.50 -0.78 -8.37
CA CYS A 79 5.06 -1.52 -9.52
C CYS A 79 4.78 -0.81 -10.85
N TYR A 80 3.55 -0.27 -11.03
CA TYR A 80 3.19 0.50 -12.21
C TYR A 80 4.09 1.73 -12.38
N LEU A 81 4.24 2.54 -11.32
CA LEU A 81 5.07 3.74 -11.35
C LEU A 81 6.54 3.42 -11.58
N CYS A 82 7.06 2.37 -10.95
CA CYS A 82 8.43 1.93 -11.17
C CYS A 82 8.67 1.51 -12.63
N ASN A 83 7.73 0.79 -13.24
CA ASN A 83 7.82 0.42 -14.64
C ASN A 83 7.67 1.63 -15.58
N LYS A 84 6.68 2.52 -15.32
CA LYS A 84 6.43 3.72 -16.12
C LYS A 84 7.65 4.64 -16.19
N HIS A 85 8.36 4.78 -15.05
CA HIS A 85 9.50 5.69 -14.91
C HIS A 85 10.87 4.99 -14.94
N GLU A 86 10.89 3.70 -15.24
CA GLU A 86 12.12 2.89 -15.30
C GLU A 86 12.96 2.93 -14.01
N TRP A 87 12.30 2.94 -12.82
CA TRP A 87 12.97 2.92 -11.52
C TRP A 87 13.38 1.49 -11.14
N TYR A 88 14.32 0.96 -11.89
CA TYR A 88 14.79 -0.42 -11.75
C TYR A 88 15.62 -0.67 -10.48
N ASP A 89 16.02 0.40 -9.80
CA ASP A 89 16.60 0.38 -8.47
C ASP A 89 15.57 0.06 -7.36
N PHE A 90 14.26 0.29 -7.62
CA PHE A 90 13.18 -0.09 -6.71
C PHE A 90 12.43 -1.34 -7.16
N TYR A 91 12.26 -1.52 -8.46
CA TYR A 91 11.56 -2.68 -9.01
C TYR A 91 12.38 -3.23 -10.19
N PRO A 92 13.25 -4.22 -9.94
CA PRO A 92 14.25 -4.69 -10.89
C PRO A 92 13.67 -5.16 -12.23
N LYS A 93 14.41 -4.96 -13.30
CA LYS A 93 14.07 -5.48 -14.63
C LYS A 93 14.44 -6.96 -14.76
N GLU A 94 15.46 -7.37 -14.04
CA GLU A 94 15.91 -8.76 -14.02
C GLU A 94 14.83 -9.66 -13.36
N ILE A 95 14.55 -10.80 -14.02
CA ILE A 95 13.35 -11.62 -13.72
C ILE A 95 13.40 -12.21 -12.31
N GLU A 96 14.53 -12.75 -11.90
CA GLU A 96 14.64 -13.42 -10.58
C GLU A 96 14.63 -12.39 -9.44
N ALA A 97 15.33 -11.27 -9.61
CA ALA A 97 15.32 -10.19 -8.63
C ALA A 97 13.91 -9.58 -8.50
N ARG A 98 13.22 -9.39 -9.62
CA ARG A 98 11.82 -8.94 -9.63
C ARG A 98 10.91 -9.92 -8.92
N ALA A 99 11.04 -11.22 -9.20
CA ALA A 99 10.24 -12.27 -8.57
C ALA A 99 10.40 -12.28 -7.04
N LYS A 100 11.61 -11.99 -6.51
CA LYS A 100 11.82 -11.84 -5.06
C LYS A 100 11.09 -10.64 -4.48
N VAL A 101 11.04 -9.52 -5.21
CA VAL A 101 10.24 -8.36 -4.81
C VAL A 101 8.76 -8.71 -4.79
N ASP A 102 8.26 -9.36 -5.83
CA ASP A 102 6.85 -9.76 -5.93
C ASP A 102 6.46 -10.73 -4.82
N ASP A 103 7.31 -11.72 -4.53
CA ASP A 103 7.12 -12.66 -3.42
C ASP A 103 6.93 -11.91 -2.10
N PHE A 104 7.81 -10.95 -1.79
CA PHE A 104 7.67 -10.14 -0.59
C PHE A 104 6.41 -9.26 -0.60
N LEU A 105 6.06 -8.63 -1.72
CA LEU A 105 4.85 -7.79 -1.82
C LEU A 105 3.58 -8.60 -1.55
N HIS A 106 3.50 -9.82 -2.07
CA HIS A 106 2.40 -10.75 -1.81
C HIS A 106 2.38 -11.22 -0.35
N TYR A 107 3.54 -11.57 0.21
CA TYR A 107 3.67 -11.94 1.62
C TYR A 107 3.24 -10.79 2.53
N HIS A 108 3.73 -9.58 2.29
CA HIS A 108 3.37 -8.37 3.04
C HIS A 108 1.86 -8.16 3.07
N HIS A 109 1.20 -8.26 1.92
CA HIS A 109 -0.24 -8.05 1.82
C HIS A 109 -1.04 -9.04 2.67
N ARG A 110 -0.60 -10.28 2.77
CA ARG A 110 -1.30 -11.36 3.48
C ARG A 110 -0.94 -11.48 4.95
N LYS A 111 0.23 -10.99 5.36
CA LYS A 111 0.82 -11.27 6.66
C LYS A 111 1.21 -10.01 7.43
N VAL A 112 2.17 -9.25 6.93
CA VAL A 112 2.69 -8.08 7.66
C VAL A 112 1.63 -6.99 7.81
N LYS A 113 0.71 -6.87 6.86
CA LYS A 113 -0.41 -5.92 6.90
C LYS A 113 -1.36 -6.15 8.08
N GLU A 114 -1.36 -7.33 8.68
CA GLU A 114 -2.15 -7.65 9.88
C GLU A 114 -1.83 -6.73 11.06
N ALA A 115 -0.68 -6.09 11.09
CA ALA A 115 -0.36 -5.03 12.05
C ALA A 115 -1.45 -3.95 12.15
N SER A 116 -2.16 -3.69 11.06
CA SER A 116 -3.24 -2.72 11.02
C SER A 116 -4.42 -3.14 11.91
N LEU A 117 -4.83 -4.39 11.87
CA LEU A 117 -5.90 -4.93 12.72
C LEU A 117 -5.39 -5.24 14.13
N ALA A 118 -4.15 -5.70 14.25
CA ALA A 118 -3.56 -6.08 15.53
C ALA A 118 -3.35 -4.90 16.49
N TYR A 119 -2.90 -3.76 15.96
CA TYR A 119 -2.39 -2.67 16.79
C TYR A 119 -2.94 -1.29 16.45
N PHE A 120 -3.15 -0.98 15.17
CA PHE A 120 -3.56 0.35 14.74
C PHE A 120 -5.07 0.57 14.87
N ALA A 121 -5.87 -0.29 14.22
CA ALA A 121 -7.32 -0.12 14.17
C ALA A 121 -7.98 -0.11 15.56
N PRO A 122 -7.60 -0.99 16.51
CA PRO A 122 -8.19 -0.96 17.85
C PRO A 122 -8.03 0.36 18.59
N LYS A 123 -6.99 1.13 18.26
CA LYS A 123 -6.67 2.41 18.90
C LYS A 123 -7.20 3.63 18.15
N VAL A 124 -7.26 3.57 16.84
CA VAL A 124 -7.52 4.73 15.96
C VAL A 124 -8.87 4.65 15.26
N ARG A 125 -9.39 3.43 15.07
CA ARG A 125 -10.67 3.17 14.42
C ARG A 125 -11.63 2.46 15.38
N THR A 126 -11.81 3.06 16.54
CA THR A 126 -12.75 2.56 17.58
C THR A 126 -14.20 2.45 17.07
N ASP A 127 -14.52 3.22 16.02
CA ASP A 127 -15.80 3.15 15.31
C ASP A 127 -16.07 1.77 14.67
N LEU A 128 -15.03 0.97 14.40
CA LEU A 128 -15.19 -0.36 13.79
C LEU A 128 -15.65 -1.44 14.78
N ASN A 129 -15.60 -1.18 16.10
CA ASN A 129 -15.99 -2.12 17.16
C ASN A 129 -15.45 -3.55 16.90
N LEU A 130 -14.15 -3.66 16.64
CA LEU A 130 -13.51 -4.92 16.27
C LEU A 130 -13.63 -5.95 17.41
N PRO A 131 -14.08 -7.19 17.10
CA PRO A 131 -14.11 -8.27 18.11
C PRO A 131 -12.71 -8.59 18.64
N GLU A 132 -12.59 -8.83 19.97
CA GLU A 132 -11.29 -9.10 20.60
C GLU A 132 -10.60 -10.33 20.00
N ASN A 133 -11.34 -11.38 19.70
CA ASN A 133 -10.79 -12.58 19.06
C ASN A 133 -10.18 -12.30 17.69
N LEU A 134 -10.71 -11.34 16.92
CA LEU A 134 -10.13 -10.92 15.64
C LEU A 134 -8.81 -10.20 15.87
N ILE A 135 -8.76 -9.33 16.88
CA ILE A 135 -7.54 -8.60 17.24
C ILE A 135 -6.44 -9.58 17.69
N GLU A 136 -6.77 -10.58 18.50
CA GLU A 136 -5.81 -11.60 18.94
C GLU A 136 -5.29 -12.46 17.80
N ILE A 137 -6.16 -12.92 16.90
CA ILE A 137 -5.77 -13.66 15.70
C ILE A 137 -4.82 -12.83 14.85
N SER A 138 -5.13 -11.54 14.64
CA SER A 138 -4.28 -10.64 13.87
C SER A 138 -2.93 -10.39 14.56
N ARG A 139 -2.89 -10.27 15.89
CA ARG A 139 -1.64 -10.15 16.67
C ARG A 139 -0.76 -11.39 16.48
N LYS A 140 -1.35 -12.58 16.62
CA LYS A 140 -0.62 -13.82 16.41
C LYS A 140 -0.08 -13.90 14.98
N SER A 141 -0.93 -13.67 13.98
CA SER A 141 -0.53 -13.71 12.57
C SER A 141 0.59 -12.71 12.26
N PHE A 142 0.52 -11.49 12.81
CA PHE A 142 1.56 -10.49 12.64
C PHE A 142 2.89 -10.90 13.30
N ASN A 143 2.87 -11.39 14.55
CA ASN A 143 4.07 -11.85 15.25
C ASN A 143 4.72 -13.04 14.54
N ASP A 144 3.91 -14.01 14.08
CA ASP A 144 4.39 -15.13 13.27
C ASP A 144 5.05 -14.62 11.97
N SER A 145 4.51 -13.55 11.38
CA SER A 145 5.07 -12.94 10.18
C SER A 145 6.42 -12.26 10.42
N LEU A 146 6.59 -11.59 11.57
CA LEU A 146 7.88 -11.00 11.95
C LEU A 146 8.95 -12.08 12.17
N ASN A 147 8.59 -13.16 12.88
CA ASN A 147 9.50 -14.28 13.05
C ASN A 147 9.91 -14.90 11.70
N ALA A 148 8.96 -15.03 10.77
CA ALA A 148 9.29 -15.53 9.43
C ALA A 148 10.20 -14.57 8.65
N LEU A 149 10.02 -13.25 8.78
CA LEU A 149 10.95 -12.28 8.18
C LEU A 149 12.37 -12.43 8.72
N GLU A 150 12.52 -12.51 10.04
CA GLU A 150 13.84 -12.71 10.69
C GLU A 150 14.50 -14.03 10.25
N THR A 151 13.74 -15.12 10.26
CA THR A 151 14.32 -16.46 10.03
C THR A 151 14.54 -16.79 8.56
N ASN A 152 13.70 -16.31 7.65
CA ASN A 152 13.73 -16.72 6.26
C ASN A 152 14.37 -15.70 5.32
N TRP A 153 14.21 -14.40 5.59
CA TRP A 153 14.73 -13.36 4.70
C TRP A 153 15.95 -12.63 5.28
N LEU A 154 15.91 -12.23 6.56
CA LEU A 154 16.96 -11.41 7.16
C LEU A 154 18.08 -12.23 7.84
N ASN A 155 17.90 -13.52 8.03
CA ASN A 155 18.90 -14.38 8.65
C ASN A 155 20.22 -14.46 7.83
N LYS A 156 20.12 -14.35 6.51
CA LYS A 156 21.25 -14.50 5.59
C LYS A 156 21.50 -13.25 4.73
N ASN A 157 20.60 -12.31 4.74
CA ASN A 157 20.66 -11.13 3.88
C ASN A 157 20.53 -9.86 4.73
N LYS A 158 21.16 -8.80 4.28
CA LYS A 158 21.03 -7.48 4.91
C LYS A 158 19.64 -6.86 4.70
N PHE A 159 19.03 -7.16 3.57
CA PHE A 159 17.70 -6.69 3.19
C PHE A 159 16.79 -7.86 2.79
N ILE A 160 15.48 -7.64 2.82
CA ILE A 160 14.49 -8.68 2.52
C ILE A 160 14.66 -9.28 1.11
N THR A 161 15.01 -8.47 0.13
CA THR A 161 15.17 -8.91 -1.26
C THR A 161 16.60 -9.31 -1.63
N GLY A 162 17.52 -9.31 -0.67
CA GLY A 162 18.93 -9.66 -0.83
C GLY A 162 19.87 -8.52 -0.41
N ASP A 163 21.16 -8.66 -0.72
CA ASP A 163 22.19 -7.66 -0.43
C ASP A 163 22.36 -6.64 -1.56
#